data_2e0ff2f5c61f66b546f4e830bbae71a3
#
_entry.id   2e0ff2f5c61f66b546f4e830bbae71a3
#
_cell.length_a   1.000
_cell.length_b   1.000
_cell.length_c   1.000
_cell.angle_alpha   90.00
_cell.angle_beta   90.00
_cell.angle_gamma   90.00
#
_symmetry.space_group_name_H-M   'P 1'
#
loop_
_entity.id
_entity.type
_entity.pdbx_description
1 polymer ?
#
loop_
_entity_poly.entity_id
_entity_poly.type
_entity_poly.pdbx_seq_one_letter_code
_entity_poly.pdbx_strand_id
1 'polypeptide(L)'
;ECRTSEVMDRVERGLDDLGIVFVTEYSKGQMMQELRNRSIIFNHITYQTSHVYICRNHPLAGSREIDMEDLIQYPFITYDRSSDTNPAYTDLIVPYHQLNRVIQVSDRAASYSVMRYCQGFAVGSGYRPFDDNYSDIVSIPIKNGLRLEIGWIVRQKYTLSDTASRFVDLLMQVESVVL
;
A
#
# COMPACT_ATOMS: atom_id res chain seq x y z
N GLU A 1 -3.05 5.23 9.97
CA GLU A 1 -3.21 4.39 8.77
C GLU A 1 -4.69 4.04 8.61
N CYS A 2 -5.25 4.24 7.42
CA CYS A 2 -6.65 3.97 7.11
C CYS A 2 -6.81 3.65 5.61
N ARG A 3 -8.03 3.36 5.17
CA ARG A 3 -8.30 3.03 3.76
C ARG A 3 -8.13 4.24 2.86
N THR A 4 -7.81 4.02 1.58
CA THR A 4 -7.65 5.09 0.58
C THR A 4 -8.88 5.98 0.48
N SER A 5 -10.09 5.42 0.50
CA SER A 5 -11.35 6.19 0.53
C SER A 5 -11.43 7.11 1.73
N GLU A 6 -11.08 6.61 2.90
CA GLU A 6 -11.08 7.39 4.14
C GLU A 6 -10.00 8.49 4.13
N VAL A 7 -8.80 8.22 3.60
CA VAL A 7 -7.75 9.24 3.41
C VAL A 7 -8.29 10.38 2.57
N MET A 8 -8.94 10.06 1.43
CA MET A 8 -9.51 11.06 0.54
C MET A 8 -10.62 11.88 1.20
N ASP A 9 -11.55 11.22 1.92
CA ASP A 9 -12.63 11.89 2.63
C ASP A 9 -12.11 12.84 3.71
N ARG A 10 -11.09 12.44 4.44
CA ARG A 10 -10.47 13.26 5.50
C ARG A 10 -9.76 14.47 4.94
N VAL A 11 -9.01 14.30 3.83
CA VAL A 11 -8.35 15.41 3.12
C VAL A 11 -9.40 16.35 2.54
N GLU A 12 -10.45 15.85 1.87
CA GLU A 12 -11.53 16.66 1.30
C GLU A 12 -12.21 17.54 2.35
N ARG A 13 -12.52 16.95 3.51
CA ARG A 13 -13.18 17.66 4.64
C ARG A 13 -12.22 18.56 5.43
N GLY A 14 -10.93 18.53 5.15
CA GLY A 14 -9.93 19.29 5.88
C GLY A 14 -9.68 18.80 7.31
N LEU A 15 -9.95 17.54 7.56
CA LEU A 15 -9.60 16.89 8.83
C LEU A 15 -8.10 16.55 8.88
N ASP A 16 -7.51 16.33 7.69
CA ASP A 16 -6.08 16.15 7.52
C ASP A 16 -5.55 17.16 6.50
N ASP A 17 -4.34 17.66 6.70
CA ASP A 17 -3.67 18.60 5.80
C ASP A 17 -3.34 17.94 4.46
N LEU A 18 -2.86 16.69 4.52
CA LEU A 18 -2.49 15.87 3.38
C LEU A 18 -2.72 14.38 3.65
N GLY A 19 -2.69 13.57 2.62
CA GLY A 19 -2.75 12.11 2.71
C GLY A 19 -1.69 11.47 1.81
N ILE A 20 -1.17 10.31 2.21
CA ILE A 20 -0.29 9.49 1.36
C ILE A 20 -1.11 8.36 0.77
N VAL A 21 -1.05 8.21 -0.54
CA VAL A 21 -1.76 7.17 -1.28
C VAL A 21 -0.85 6.57 -2.34
N PHE A 22 -1.19 5.38 -2.81
CA PHE A 22 -0.57 4.83 -4.01
C PHE A 22 -1.63 4.48 -5.05
N VAL A 23 -1.21 4.45 -6.30
CA VAL A 23 -2.04 4.07 -7.43
C VAL A 23 -1.30 3.05 -8.29
N THR A 24 -2.02 2.09 -8.84
CA THR A 24 -1.50 1.18 -9.83
C THR A 24 -1.74 1.75 -11.24
N GLU A 25 -1.05 1.22 -12.24
CA GLU A 25 -1.32 1.58 -13.65
C GLU A 25 -2.79 1.35 -14.05
N TYR A 26 -3.47 0.36 -13.45
CA TYR A 26 -4.88 0.04 -13.72
C TYR A 26 -5.85 0.99 -13.03
N SER A 27 -5.56 1.42 -11.81
CA SER A 27 -6.44 2.31 -11.02
C SER A 27 -6.19 3.80 -11.26
N LYS A 28 -5.03 4.17 -11.82
CA LYS A 28 -4.58 5.57 -11.95
C LYS A 28 -5.61 6.47 -12.63
N GLY A 29 -6.17 6.03 -13.76
CA GLY A 29 -7.14 6.85 -14.51
C GLY A 29 -8.38 7.18 -13.68
N GLN A 30 -8.96 6.18 -13.04
CA GLN A 30 -10.14 6.35 -12.19
C GLN A 30 -9.83 7.15 -10.92
N MET A 31 -8.69 6.88 -10.28
CA MET A 31 -8.24 7.63 -9.11
C MET A 31 -8.06 9.12 -9.44
N MET A 32 -7.38 9.45 -10.54
CA MET A 32 -7.19 10.85 -10.94
C MET A 32 -8.52 11.55 -11.26
N GLN A 33 -9.50 10.84 -11.80
CA GLN A 33 -10.84 11.39 -12.02
C GLN A 33 -11.56 11.66 -10.69
N GLU A 34 -11.51 10.71 -9.77
CA GLU A 34 -12.12 10.85 -8.44
C GLU A 34 -11.50 12.00 -7.66
N LEU A 35 -10.17 12.14 -7.67
CA LEU A 35 -9.47 13.26 -7.04
C LEU A 35 -9.91 14.62 -7.63
N ARG A 36 -10.04 14.71 -8.97
CA ARG A 36 -10.54 15.93 -9.60
C ARG A 36 -11.96 16.27 -9.16
N ASN A 37 -12.87 15.29 -9.09
CA ASN A 37 -14.25 15.47 -8.65
C ASN A 37 -14.34 16.05 -7.23
N ARG A 38 -13.37 15.70 -6.37
CA ARG A 38 -13.25 16.15 -4.98
C ARG A 38 -12.40 17.42 -4.80
N SER A 39 -11.90 18.01 -5.89
CA SER A 39 -10.97 19.14 -5.85
C SER A 39 -9.70 18.82 -5.04
N ILE A 40 -9.16 17.63 -5.22
CA ILE A 40 -7.92 17.14 -4.61
C ILE A 40 -6.84 17.03 -5.68
N ILE A 41 -5.61 17.42 -5.33
CA ILE A 41 -4.42 17.32 -6.20
C ILE A 41 -3.57 16.14 -5.73
N PHE A 42 -3.08 15.34 -6.66
CA PHE A 42 -2.09 14.30 -6.44
C PHE A 42 -0.70 14.83 -6.84
N ASN A 43 0.25 14.65 -5.95
CA ASN A 43 1.66 14.98 -6.15
C ASN A 43 2.49 13.71 -6.07
N HIS A 44 3.27 13.47 -7.10
CA HIS A 44 4.14 12.31 -7.20
C HIS A 44 5.25 12.35 -6.14
N ILE A 45 5.56 11.19 -5.55
CA ILE A 45 6.74 10.97 -4.71
C ILE A 45 7.69 10.04 -5.45
N THR A 46 7.29 8.79 -5.66
CA THR A 46 8.15 7.75 -6.25
C THR A 46 7.36 6.65 -6.94
N TYR A 47 8.11 5.80 -7.64
CA TYR A 47 7.61 4.54 -8.19
C TYR A 47 8.22 3.36 -7.45
N GLN A 48 7.39 2.37 -7.15
CA GLN A 48 7.79 1.08 -6.59
C GLN A 48 7.20 -0.06 -7.42
N THR A 49 7.70 -1.26 -7.21
CA THR A 49 7.06 -2.49 -7.70
C THR A 49 6.34 -3.19 -6.57
N SER A 50 5.34 -4.00 -6.89
CA SER A 50 4.65 -4.78 -5.87
C SER A 50 5.58 -5.83 -5.25
N HIS A 51 5.47 -6.00 -3.93
CA HIS A 51 6.24 -6.95 -3.13
C HIS A 51 5.33 -7.85 -2.32
N VAL A 52 5.81 -9.03 -2.03
CA VAL A 52 5.22 -9.96 -1.05
C VAL A 52 5.83 -9.70 0.31
N TYR A 53 4.99 -9.64 1.34
CA TYR A 53 5.39 -9.69 2.73
C TYR A 53 5.12 -11.07 3.29
N ILE A 54 6.13 -11.71 3.85
CA ILE A 54 6.08 -13.03 4.49
C ILE A 54 6.99 -13.06 5.72
N CYS A 55 6.74 -13.99 6.61
CA CYS A 55 7.66 -14.22 7.72
C CYS A 55 8.97 -14.82 7.24
N ARG A 56 10.06 -14.55 7.96
CA ARG A 56 11.40 -15.09 7.67
C ARG A 56 11.46 -16.63 7.69
N ASN A 57 10.55 -17.29 8.42
CA ASN A 57 10.43 -18.74 8.46
C ASN A 57 9.53 -19.32 7.35
N HIS A 58 9.00 -18.49 6.46
CA HIS A 58 8.21 -18.96 5.32
C HIS A 58 9.11 -19.70 4.32
N PRO A 59 8.63 -20.80 3.67
CA PRO A 59 9.44 -21.56 2.71
C PRO A 59 10.05 -20.73 1.57
N LEU A 60 9.38 -19.64 1.18
CA LEU A 60 9.83 -18.75 0.10
C LEU A 60 10.68 -17.56 0.59
N ALA A 61 10.98 -17.45 1.89
CA ALA A 61 11.65 -16.28 2.44
C ALA A 61 13.09 -16.06 1.94
N GLY A 62 13.73 -17.10 1.40
CA GLY A 62 15.07 -17.03 0.81
C GLY A 62 15.08 -16.70 -0.68
N SER A 63 13.93 -16.51 -1.32
CA SER A 63 13.83 -16.19 -2.75
C SER A 63 14.30 -14.76 -3.04
N ARG A 64 14.90 -14.54 -4.21
CA ARG A 64 15.24 -13.18 -4.67
C ARG A 64 14.04 -12.44 -5.24
N GLU A 65 13.14 -13.17 -5.87
CA GLU A 65 11.83 -12.75 -6.37
C GLU A 65 10.85 -13.92 -6.24
N ILE A 66 9.55 -13.64 -6.21
CA ILE A 66 8.49 -14.64 -6.05
C ILE A 66 7.52 -14.55 -7.22
N ASP A 67 7.20 -15.70 -7.81
CA ASP A 67 6.10 -15.79 -8.75
C ASP A 67 4.76 -15.89 -7.98
N MET A 68 3.72 -15.19 -8.46
CA MET A 68 2.41 -15.24 -7.82
C MET A 68 1.81 -16.65 -7.79
N GLU A 69 2.17 -17.50 -8.75
CA GLU A 69 1.73 -18.89 -8.80
C GLU A 69 2.25 -19.71 -7.61
N ASP A 70 3.45 -19.42 -7.12
CA ASP A 70 4.03 -20.10 -5.96
C ASP A 70 3.28 -19.79 -4.66
N LEU A 71 2.52 -18.68 -4.64
CA LEU A 71 1.77 -18.20 -3.47
C LEU A 71 0.35 -18.75 -3.37
N ILE A 72 -0.22 -19.30 -4.43
CA ILE A 72 -1.63 -19.75 -4.47
C ILE A 72 -1.96 -20.77 -3.36
N GLN A 73 -0.99 -21.59 -2.98
CA GLN A 73 -1.16 -22.58 -1.92
C GLN A 73 -1.19 -22.01 -0.50
N TYR A 74 -0.72 -20.77 -0.31
CA TYR A 74 -0.63 -20.10 1.00
C TYR A 74 -1.82 -19.16 1.24
N PRO A 75 -2.21 -18.91 2.51
CA PRO A 75 -3.26 -17.93 2.81
C PRO A 75 -2.85 -16.52 2.43
N PHE A 76 -3.70 -15.85 1.66
CA PHE A 76 -3.55 -14.43 1.40
C PHE A 76 -4.16 -13.61 2.53
N ILE A 77 -3.39 -12.72 3.12
CA ILE A 77 -3.82 -11.83 4.19
C ILE A 77 -4.06 -10.45 3.60
N THR A 78 -5.25 -9.95 3.75
CA THR A 78 -5.67 -8.65 3.21
C THR A 78 -6.51 -7.88 4.22
N TYR A 79 -6.71 -6.59 3.98
CA TYR A 79 -7.61 -5.78 4.79
C TYR A 79 -9.07 -6.02 4.41
N ASP A 80 -9.96 -5.88 5.38
CA ASP A 80 -11.40 -5.88 5.11
C ASP A 80 -11.77 -4.72 4.17
N ARG A 81 -12.37 -5.05 3.03
CA ARG A 81 -12.77 -4.10 1.97
C ARG A 81 -14.27 -4.02 1.78
N SER A 82 -15.04 -4.54 2.70
CA SER A 82 -16.50 -4.65 2.57
C SER A 82 -17.23 -3.33 2.30
N SER A 83 -16.60 -2.20 2.62
CA SER A 83 -17.13 -0.85 2.36
C SER A 83 -16.52 -0.13 1.15
N ASP A 84 -15.43 -0.64 0.55
CA ASP A 84 -14.75 -0.02 -0.60
C ASP A 84 -15.09 -0.78 -1.88
N THR A 85 -16.25 -0.43 -2.47
CA THR A 85 -16.72 -1.03 -3.73
C THR A 85 -16.23 -0.27 -4.97
N ASN A 86 -15.59 0.90 -4.81
CA ASN A 86 -15.12 1.71 -5.92
C ASN A 86 -13.80 1.13 -6.49
N PRO A 87 -13.76 0.77 -7.79
CA PRO A 87 -12.54 0.26 -8.43
C PRO A 87 -11.34 1.20 -8.36
N ALA A 88 -11.56 2.52 -8.18
CA ALA A 88 -10.48 3.49 -8.01
C ALA A 88 -9.63 3.24 -6.76
N TYR A 89 -10.21 2.60 -5.74
CA TYR A 89 -9.54 2.28 -4.48
C TYR A 89 -9.06 0.84 -4.39
N THR A 90 -9.25 0.09 -5.47
CA THR A 90 -8.88 -1.32 -5.49
C THR A 90 -7.37 -1.44 -5.68
N ASP A 91 -6.69 -1.72 -4.60
CA ASP A 91 -5.28 -2.14 -4.58
C ASP A 91 -5.13 -3.56 -5.12
N LEU A 92 -5.84 -3.90 -6.21
CA LEU A 92 -5.87 -5.24 -6.80
C LEU A 92 -4.52 -5.56 -7.44
N ILE A 93 -3.56 -5.81 -6.58
CA ILE A 93 -2.24 -6.32 -6.94
C ILE A 93 -2.28 -7.85 -7.10
N VAL A 94 -3.39 -8.49 -6.67
CA VAL A 94 -3.49 -9.95 -6.58
C VAL A 94 -4.77 -10.44 -7.28
N PRO A 95 -4.68 -11.45 -8.15
CA PRO A 95 -5.85 -12.06 -8.78
C PRO A 95 -6.63 -12.91 -7.76
N TYR A 96 -7.54 -12.27 -7.02
CA TYR A 96 -8.32 -12.91 -5.95
C TYR A 96 -9.03 -14.21 -6.34
N HIS A 97 -9.47 -14.32 -7.61
CA HIS A 97 -10.17 -15.52 -8.11
C HIS A 97 -9.32 -16.78 -8.17
N GLN A 98 -8.00 -16.63 -8.05
CA GLN A 98 -7.04 -17.75 -8.06
C GLN A 98 -6.62 -18.16 -6.65
N LEU A 99 -7.02 -17.41 -5.62
CA LEU A 99 -6.58 -17.65 -4.26
C LEU A 99 -7.50 -18.65 -3.54
N ASN A 100 -6.92 -19.72 -3.01
CA ASN A 100 -7.67 -20.76 -2.31
C ASN A 100 -8.13 -20.34 -0.91
N ARG A 101 -7.39 -19.47 -0.24
CA ARG A 101 -7.64 -19.03 1.14
C ARG A 101 -7.34 -17.56 1.30
N VAL A 102 -8.30 -16.82 1.85
CA VAL A 102 -8.17 -15.39 2.14
C VAL A 102 -8.50 -15.15 3.61
N ILE A 103 -7.64 -14.42 4.30
CA ILE A 103 -7.83 -14.01 5.69
C ILE A 103 -7.94 -12.48 5.68
N GLN A 104 -9.06 -11.97 6.18
CA GLN A 104 -9.30 -10.55 6.31
C GLN A 104 -8.93 -10.07 7.71
N VAL A 105 -8.22 -8.95 7.79
CA VAL A 105 -7.77 -8.32 9.04
C VAL A 105 -8.10 -6.84 9.05
N SER A 106 -8.12 -6.23 10.23
CA SER A 106 -8.44 -4.81 10.41
C SER A 106 -7.30 -3.87 10.05
N ASP A 107 -6.06 -4.29 10.31
CA ASP A 107 -4.88 -3.43 10.25
C ASP A 107 -3.58 -4.22 9.99
N ARG A 108 -2.49 -3.46 9.83
CA ARG A 108 -1.16 -4.03 9.53
C ARG A 108 -0.61 -4.88 10.68
N ALA A 109 -0.80 -4.49 11.92
CA ALA A 109 -0.29 -5.23 13.06
C ALA A 109 -0.98 -6.60 13.17
N ALA A 110 -2.29 -6.64 12.94
CA ALA A 110 -3.06 -7.88 12.83
C ALA A 110 -2.57 -8.74 11.65
N SER A 111 -2.30 -8.14 10.48
CA SER A 111 -1.75 -8.84 9.32
C SER A 111 -0.43 -9.54 9.65
N TYR A 112 0.52 -8.84 10.23
CA TYR A 112 1.81 -9.41 10.59
C TYR A 112 1.71 -10.46 11.70
N SER A 113 0.80 -10.27 12.65
CA SER A 113 0.54 -11.24 13.71
C SER A 113 -0.01 -12.55 13.13
N VAL A 114 -1.01 -12.50 12.27
CA VAL A 114 -1.59 -13.68 11.62
C VAL A 114 -0.55 -14.38 10.75
N MET A 115 0.24 -13.63 9.99
CA MET A 115 1.29 -14.13 9.09
C MET A 115 2.28 -15.04 9.81
N ARG A 116 2.64 -14.72 11.07
CA ARG A 116 3.56 -15.52 11.90
C ARG A 116 3.05 -16.94 12.17
N TYR A 117 1.74 -17.13 12.19
CA TYR A 117 1.13 -18.42 12.58
C TYR A 117 0.62 -19.27 11.42
N CYS A 118 0.34 -18.68 10.25
CA CYS A 118 -0.34 -19.39 9.17
C CYS A 118 0.50 -19.57 7.90
N GLN A 119 1.79 -19.18 7.90
CA GLN A 119 2.60 -19.12 6.67
C GLN A 119 1.88 -18.34 5.54
N GLY A 120 1.10 -17.35 5.91
CA GLY A 120 0.38 -16.51 4.95
C GLY A 120 1.27 -15.41 4.38
N PHE A 121 0.76 -14.76 3.36
CA PHE A 121 1.41 -13.62 2.72
C PHE A 121 0.47 -12.42 2.58
N ALA A 122 1.05 -11.23 2.53
CA ALA A 122 0.37 -10.02 2.11
C ALA A 122 1.12 -9.38 0.95
N VAL A 123 0.50 -8.45 0.22
CA VAL A 123 1.11 -7.76 -0.90
C VAL A 123 1.04 -6.24 -0.68
N GLY A 124 2.11 -5.54 -1.06
CA GLY A 124 2.18 -4.09 -0.93
C GLY A 124 3.39 -3.49 -1.67
N SER A 125 3.79 -2.29 -1.24
CA SER A 125 4.80 -1.46 -1.93
C SER A 125 6.27 -1.84 -1.68
N GLY A 126 6.52 -2.82 -0.81
CA GLY A 126 7.89 -3.18 -0.44
C GLY A 126 8.42 -2.47 0.80
N TYR A 127 7.85 -1.32 1.17
CA TYR A 127 8.25 -0.61 2.38
C TYR A 127 7.84 -1.38 3.64
N ARG A 128 8.76 -1.44 4.60
CA ARG A 128 8.55 -2.05 5.91
C ARG A 128 8.76 -1.02 7.00
N PRO A 129 8.03 -1.12 8.14
CA PRO A 129 8.37 -0.31 9.31
C PRO A 129 9.81 -0.57 9.77
N PHE A 130 10.51 0.49 10.15
CA PHE A 130 11.79 0.41 10.84
C PHE A 130 11.56 0.15 12.34
N ASP A 131 10.96 -1.01 12.64
CA ASP A 131 10.64 -1.42 14.00
C ASP A 131 11.12 -2.84 14.22
N ASP A 132 11.89 -3.07 15.27
CA ASP A 132 12.43 -4.39 15.62
C ASP A 132 11.33 -5.43 15.84
N ASN A 133 10.13 -4.99 16.22
CA ASN A 133 8.94 -5.87 16.34
C ASN A 133 8.52 -6.53 15.03
N TYR A 134 8.99 -6.02 13.89
CA TYR A 134 8.68 -6.55 12.56
C TYR A 134 9.93 -7.03 11.79
N SER A 135 11.04 -7.23 12.49
CA SER A 135 12.29 -7.69 11.90
C SER A 135 12.22 -9.10 11.30
N ASP A 136 11.23 -9.87 11.73
CA ASP A 136 10.92 -11.21 11.21
C ASP A 136 10.07 -11.20 9.93
N ILE A 137 9.55 -10.05 9.50
CA ILE A 137 8.85 -9.90 8.22
C ILE A 137 9.87 -9.53 7.15
N VAL A 138 9.87 -10.27 6.06
CA VAL A 138 10.66 -9.96 4.86
C VAL A 138 9.78 -9.47 3.73
N SER A 139 10.35 -8.62 2.90
CA SER A 139 9.71 -8.06 1.70
C SER A 139 10.49 -8.55 0.48
N ILE A 140 9.80 -9.21 -0.44
CA ILE A 140 10.42 -9.85 -1.61
C ILE A 140 9.69 -9.35 -2.86
N PRO A 141 10.39 -8.88 -3.91
CA PRO A 141 9.76 -8.45 -5.16
C PRO A 141 8.90 -9.55 -5.78
N ILE A 142 7.76 -9.16 -6.34
CA ILE A 142 6.94 -10.04 -7.19
C ILE A 142 7.51 -9.99 -8.60
N LYS A 143 7.76 -11.14 -9.19
CA LYS A 143 8.18 -11.27 -10.58
C LYS A 143 7.11 -10.70 -11.52
N ASN A 144 7.50 -9.80 -12.40
CA ASN A 144 6.58 -9.04 -13.24
C ASN A 144 5.50 -8.30 -12.42
N GLY A 145 5.84 -7.89 -11.20
CA GLY A 145 4.95 -7.20 -10.29
C GLY A 145 4.46 -5.86 -10.85
N LEU A 146 3.28 -5.42 -10.40
CA LEU A 146 2.70 -4.16 -10.82
C LEU A 146 3.55 -2.98 -10.39
N ARG A 147 3.62 -1.97 -11.26
CA ARG A 147 4.19 -0.68 -10.91
C ARG A 147 3.19 0.11 -10.06
N LEU A 148 3.66 0.56 -8.91
CA LEU A 148 2.94 1.39 -7.97
C LEU A 148 3.51 2.81 -8.04
N GLU A 149 2.66 3.80 -8.23
CA GLU A 149 3.03 5.21 -8.07
C GLU A 149 2.57 5.68 -6.69
N ILE A 150 3.51 6.03 -5.85
CA ILE A 150 3.26 6.56 -4.51
C ILE A 150 3.25 8.08 -4.60
N GLY A 151 2.27 8.71 -3.98
CA GLY A 151 2.14 10.14 -3.97
C GLY A 151 1.42 10.65 -2.73
N TRP A 152 1.41 11.97 -2.60
CA TRP A 152 0.62 12.64 -1.57
C TRP A 152 -0.49 13.46 -2.21
N ILE A 153 -1.61 13.56 -1.51
CA ILE A 153 -2.80 14.27 -1.94
C ILE A 153 -3.08 15.43 -1.00
N VAL A 154 -3.60 16.52 -1.57
CA VAL A 154 -3.94 17.75 -0.85
C VAL A 154 -5.13 18.42 -1.52
N ARG A 155 -5.94 19.17 -0.78
CA ARG A 155 -7.03 19.97 -1.36
C ARG A 155 -6.48 21.02 -2.33
N GLN A 156 -7.17 21.22 -3.43
CA GLN A 156 -6.88 22.31 -4.35
C GLN A 156 -7.00 23.66 -3.64
N LYS A 157 -6.06 24.58 -3.91
CA LYS A 157 -6.00 25.92 -3.30
C LYS A 157 -5.79 25.91 -1.77
N TYR A 158 -5.36 24.80 -1.20
CA TYR A 158 -4.96 24.73 0.20
C TYR A 158 -3.46 25.04 0.35
N THR A 159 -3.12 25.94 1.26
CA THR A 159 -1.73 26.19 1.64
C THR A 159 -1.39 25.28 2.80
N LEU A 160 -0.38 24.44 2.61
CA LEU A 160 0.10 23.54 3.67
C LEU A 160 0.55 24.37 4.89
N SER A 161 0.29 23.85 6.07
CA SER A 161 0.91 24.37 7.30
C SER A 161 2.44 24.18 7.24
N ASP A 162 3.18 24.95 8.03
CA ASP A 162 4.65 24.83 8.10
C ASP A 162 5.08 23.40 8.47
N THR A 163 4.32 22.75 9.36
CA THR A 163 4.56 21.37 9.77
C THR A 163 4.34 20.38 8.61
N ALA A 164 3.23 20.55 7.87
CA ALA A 164 2.92 19.70 6.72
C ALA A 164 3.91 19.91 5.58
N SER A 165 4.32 21.17 5.32
CA SER A 165 5.37 21.48 4.34
C SER A 165 6.70 20.79 4.68
N ARG A 166 7.13 20.92 5.94
CA ARG A 166 8.35 20.25 6.41
C ARG A 166 8.27 18.73 6.33
N PHE A 167 7.11 18.15 6.60
CA PHE A 167 6.89 16.72 6.44
C PHE A 167 7.07 16.28 4.99
N VAL A 168 6.48 17.03 4.03
CA VAL A 168 6.64 16.73 2.59
C VAL A 168 8.11 16.85 2.18
N ASP A 169 8.83 17.89 2.63
CA ASP A 169 10.26 18.06 2.33
C ASP A 169 11.09 16.87 2.83
N LEU A 170 10.82 16.39 4.05
CA LEU A 170 11.49 15.21 4.59
C LEU A 170 11.14 13.93 3.82
N LEU A 171 9.88 13.77 3.44
CA LEU A 171 9.42 12.62 2.67
C LEU A 171 10.13 12.54 1.31
N MET A 172 10.28 13.68 0.63
CA MET A 172 11.00 13.75 -0.65
C MET A 172 12.51 13.51 -0.51
N GLN A 173 13.10 13.86 0.64
CA GLN A 173 14.52 13.60 0.92
C GLN A 173 14.81 12.13 1.17
N VAL A 174 13.93 11.42 1.89
CA VAL A 174 14.09 9.97 2.17
C VAL A 174 14.14 9.18 0.86
N GLU A 175 13.34 9.54 -0.13
CA GLU A 175 13.34 8.91 -1.45
C GLU A 175 14.69 9.08 -2.19
N SER A 176 15.35 10.23 -2.05
CA SER A 176 16.64 10.48 -2.70
C SER A 176 17.82 9.69 -2.10
N VAL A 177 17.61 9.05 -0.93
CA VAL A 177 18.65 8.28 -0.22
C VAL A 177 18.48 6.77 -0.41
N VAL A 178 17.29 6.30 -0.82
CA VAL A 178 16.95 4.87 -0.94
C VAL A 178 17.17 4.33 -2.36
N LEU A 179 17.52 5.21 -3.32
CA LEU A 179 17.93 4.87 -4.69
C LEU A 179 19.45 4.81 -4.78
#